data_9bf918d8f9ab4192d44b232726f384d6
#
_entry.id   9bf918d8f9ab4192d44b232726f384d6
#
_cell.length_a   1.000
_cell.length_b   1.000
_cell.length_c   1.000
_cell.angle_alpha   90.00
_cell.angle_beta   90.00
_cell.angle_gamma   90.00
#
_symmetry.space_group_name_H-M   'P 1'
#
loop_
_entity.id
_entity.type
_entity.pdbx_description
1 polymer ?
#
loop_
_entity_poly.entity_id
_entity_poly.type
_entity_poly.pdbx_seq_one_letter_code
_entity_poly.pdbx_strand_id
1 'polypeptide(L)'
;MAHVEVEVIEVAGEATVQSPRRPSLLASLERTLGLLVEIPAAILVIAEIVILFAGVVARYGLHRPLIWSDELASILFLWLAMLGAAVAFRRSEHMRMTAVVASARPALRTYLDLVATSAALAFLVLIVWPSCDYAYEESYITTPALQISNMWRAAALPAGISLMAAFALLRLLRAADYRMVAAAVLSVAVLIGAFWLAEPSLRPLGNLNLVIFFVGVAGFCVFAGVPIAFGFGLAIFGYLALTTRTPVMVLVGRMDEGMSHLILLSVPLFVFLGLLIEMTGMARAMVAFLASLLGHVRGGLHYVLVGAMYLVSGISGAKAADMAAVAPVLFPEMKQRGAKPGDLVALLAATGAQTETIPPSLVLITIGSVTGVSIAALFTGGLLPGVVLAITLCMLVWWRYRHEDMSHVRRAKASEIGRTFIIALPALALPFVIRYAVVEGIATATEVSTIGIVYGALVGVLVYRRFDWRRLFPMLVETAALSGAILLIIGTATGMAWGLTQSGFSRSLAAAMTGLPGGAATFIAVSILAFTILGSVLEGIPAIVLFGPLLFPIARAVGVHEVHYAMVIILAMGIGLFAPPFGVGYYAACAIGRVDPAEGIRPIWGYLLALLVGLIIVAIFPWISIGFL
;
A
#
# COMPACT_ATOMS: atom_id res chain seq x y z
N MET A 1 -9.08 -49.67 -14.40
CA MET A 1 -9.41 -49.33 -15.79
C MET A 1 -10.70 -48.52 -15.77
N ALA A 2 -10.60 -47.25 -15.92
CA ALA A 2 -11.60 -46.32 -16.48
C ALA A 2 -11.00 -44.94 -16.32
N HIS A 3 -10.54 -44.38 -17.43
CA HIS A 3 -10.12 -42.98 -17.56
C HIS A 3 -11.36 -42.11 -17.39
N VAL A 4 -11.30 -41.14 -16.46
CA VAL A 4 -12.19 -39.98 -16.47
C VAL A 4 -11.29 -38.80 -16.85
N GLU A 5 -11.38 -38.39 -18.11
CA GLU A 5 -10.85 -37.14 -18.62
C GLU A 5 -11.62 -36.00 -17.95
N VAL A 6 -10.91 -35.18 -17.20
CA VAL A 6 -11.44 -33.91 -16.71
C VAL A 6 -11.24 -32.88 -17.81
N GLU A 7 -12.32 -32.53 -18.48
CA GLU A 7 -12.41 -31.43 -19.43
C GLU A 7 -12.12 -30.11 -18.68
N VAL A 8 -10.92 -29.59 -18.89
CA VAL A 8 -10.56 -28.23 -18.48
C VAL A 8 -11.28 -27.28 -19.43
N ILE A 9 -12.30 -26.60 -18.94
CA ILE A 9 -12.94 -25.51 -19.67
C ILE A 9 -11.92 -24.37 -19.76
N GLU A 10 -11.23 -24.34 -20.88
CA GLU A 10 -10.42 -23.22 -21.35
C GLU A 10 -11.34 -22.05 -21.71
N VAL A 11 -11.54 -21.13 -20.77
CA VAL A 11 -11.95 -19.75 -21.11
C VAL A 11 -10.68 -18.97 -21.43
N ALA A 12 -9.99 -19.40 -22.45
CA ALA A 12 -9.01 -18.59 -23.16
C ALA A 12 -9.65 -18.24 -24.51
N GLY A 13 -10.05 -16.99 -24.66
CA GLY A 13 -10.34 -16.43 -25.97
C GLY A 13 -9.16 -16.75 -26.89
N GLU A 14 -9.47 -17.24 -28.10
CA GLU A 14 -8.56 -17.61 -29.15
C GLU A 14 -7.41 -16.61 -29.30
N ALA A 15 -6.30 -16.87 -28.62
CA ALA A 15 -5.02 -16.33 -29.01
C ALA A 15 -4.60 -17.10 -30.27
N THR A 16 -4.94 -16.58 -31.45
CA THR A 16 -4.30 -16.95 -32.69
C THR A 16 -2.79 -17.01 -32.47
N VAL A 17 -2.22 -18.19 -32.61
CA VAL A 17 -0.77 -18.42 -32.66
C VAL A 17 -0.23 -17.60 -33.83
N GLN A 18 0.05 -16.33 -33.59
CA GLN A 18 0.78 -15.49 -34.52
C GLN A 18 2.24 -15.96 -34.46
N SER A 19 2.74 -16.42 -35.61
CA SER A 19 4.16 -16.61 -35.88
C SER A 19 5.00 -15.49 -35.25
N PRO A 20 6.23 -15.71 -34.78
CA PRO A 20 7.07 -14.69 -34.16
C PRO A 20 7.32 -13.53 -35.14
N ARG A 21 6.40 -12.56 -35.16
CA ARG A 21 6.64 -11.28 -35.82
C ARG A 21 7.83 -10.65 -35.08
N ARG A 22 8.83 -10.21 -35.87
CA ARG A 22 9.93 -9.41 -35.33
C ARG A 22 9.33 -8.33 -34.41
N PRO A 23 9.84 -8.15 -33.18
CA PRO A 23 9.29 -7.16 -32.26
C PRO A 23 9.25 -5.81 -32.98
N SER A 24 8.11 -5.12 -32.92
CA SER A 24 8.02 -3.77 -33.49
C SER A 24 9.09 -2.89 -32.83
N LEU A 25 9.67 -1.92 -33.56
CA LEU A 25 10.67 -1.01 -33.00
C LEU A 25 10.24 -0.42 -31.68
N LEU A 26 8.96 -0.07 -31.54
CA LEU A 26 8.37 0.42 -30.27
C LEU A 26 8.41 -0.61 -29.14
N ALA A 27 8.20 -1.89 -29.44
CA ALA A 27 8.29 -2.96 -28.43
C ALA A 27 9.74 -3.20 -27.97
N SER A 28 10.68 -3.11 -28.91
CA SER A 28 12.11 -3.20 -28.60
C SER A 28 12.56 -2.01 -27.75
N LEU A 29 12.13 -0.80 -28.11
CA LEU A 29 12.45 0.44 -27.37
C LEU A 29 11.90 0.38 -25.94
N GLU A 30 10.63 -0.05 -25.76
CA GLU A 30 10.03 -0.19 -24.42
C GLU A 30 10.76 -1.22 -23.57
N ARG A 31 11.17 -2.36 -24.17
CA ARG A 31 11.95 -3.38 -23.45
C ARG A 31 13.30 -2.84 -23.01
N THR A 32 14.03 -2.16 -23.91
CA THR A 32 15.34 -1.58 -23.59
C THR A 32 15.23 -0.50 -22.52
N LEU A 33 14.30 0.44 -22.69
CA LEU A 33 14.03 1.47 -21.69
C LEU A 33 13.60 0.85 -20.35
N GLY A 34 12.79 -0.21 -20.39
CA GLY A 34 12.40 -0.95 -19.20
C GLY A 34 13.58 -1.54 -18.44
N LEU A 35 14.51 -2.20 -19.13
CA LEU A 35 15.72 -2.75 -18.51
C LEU A 35 16.63 -1.65 -17.95
N LEU A 36 16.76 -0.52 -18.67
CA LEU A 36 17.51 0.65 -18.20
C LEU A 36 16.94 1.28 -16.92
N VAL A 37 15.69 1.02 -16.58
CA VAL A 37 15.06 1.50 -15.34
C VAL A 37 15.04 0.39 -14.27
N GLU A 38 14.70 -0.85 -14.64
CA GLU A 38 14.57 -1.96 -13.69
C GLU A 38 15.92 -2.36 -13.06
N ILE A 39 17.02 -2.36 -13.83
CA ILE A 39 18.33 -2.75 -13.31
C ILE A 39 18.84 -1.74 -12.27
N PRO A 40 18.89 -0.41 -12.55
CA PRO A 40 19.27 0.56 -11.53
C PRO A 40 18.33 0.54 -10.30
N ALA A 41 17.02 0.40 -10.49
CA ALA A 41 16.07 0.31 -9.37
C ALA A 41 16.38 -0.89 -8.46
N ALA A 42 16.65 -2.07 -9.04
CA ALA A 42 17.05 -3.25 -8.28
C ALA A 42 18.40 -3.06 -7.54
N ILE A 43 19.38 -2.42 -8.21
CA ILE A 43 20.67 -2.09 -7.58
C ILE A 43 20.48 -1.13 -6.41
N LEU A 44 19.61 -0.11 -6.55
CA LEU A 44 19.32 0.83 -5.48
C LEU A 44 18.72 0.15 -4.25
N VAL A 45 17.80 -0.81 -4.40
CA VAL A 45 17.27 -1.59 -3.26
C VAL A 45 18.40 -2.31 -2.54
N ILE A 46 19.32 -2.95 -3.27
CA ILE A 46 20.48 -3.62 -2.66
C ILE A 46 21.39 -2.61 -1.97
N ALA A 47 21.68 -1.48 -2.62
CA ALA A 47 22.54 -0.44 -2.07
C ALA A 47 21.97 0.12 -0.75
N GLU A 48 20.66 0.39 -0.71
CA GLU A 48 19.96 0.80 0.51
C GLU A 48 20.11 -0.21 1.64
N ILE A 49 19.85 -1.50 1.36
CA ILE A 49 20.01 -2.56 2.35
C ILE A 49 21.44 -2.62 2.88
N VAL A 50 22.43 -2.56 1.98
CA VAL A 50 23.87 -2.66 2.36
C VAL A 50 24.33 -1.43 3.16
N ILE A 51 23.99 -0.22 2.71
CA ILE A 51 24.40 1.03 3.37
C ILE A 51 23.79 1.11 4.77
N LEU A 52 22.48 0.88 4.88
CA LEU A 52 21.78 0.96 6.15
C LEU A 52 22.22 -0.16 7.11
N PHE A 53 22.44 -1.38 6.62
CA PHE A 53 22.99 -2.46 7.44
C PHE A 53 24.42 -2.17 7.90
N ALA A 54 25.26 -1.62 7.02
CA ALA A 54 26.61 -1.18 7.42
C ALA A 54 26.55 -0.09 8.49
N GLY A 55 25.61 0.85 8.40
CA GLY A 55 25.33 1.86 9.42
C GLY A 55 24.96 1.23 10.77
N VAL A 56 24.09 0.21 10.75
CA VAL A 56 23.71 -0.56 11.95
C VAL A 56 24.93 -1.25 12.58
N VAL A 57 25.71 -1.97 11.79
CA VAL A 57 26.91 -2.67 12.28
C VAL A 57 27.94 -1.67 12.85
N ALA A 58 28.13 -0.54 12.18
CA ALA A 58 29.05 0.50 12.63
C ALA A 58 28.60 1.14 13.95
N ARG A 59 27.29 1.41 14.11
CA ARG A 59 26.70 2.02 15.29
C ARG A 59 26.73 1.10 16.51
N TYR A 60 26.20 -0.13 16.37
CA TYR A 60 26.00 -1.05 17.49
C TYR A 60 27.18 -2.01 17.70
N GLY A 61 27.85 -2.43 16.62
CA GLY A 61 28.98 -3.37 16.70
C GLY A 61 30.33 -2.69 16.93
N LEU A 62 30.60 -1.62 16.19
CA LEU A 62 31.89 -0.92 16.23
C LEU A 62 31.87 0.33 17.12
N HIS A 63 30.70 0.79 17.59
CA HIS A 63 30.47 2.03 18.31
C HIS A 63 31.03 3.27 17.60
N ARG A 64 31.06 3.26 16.28
CA ARG A 64 31.54 4.32 15.38
C ARG A 64 30.50 4.58 14.28
N PRO A 65 29.46 5.43 14.53
CA PRO A 65 28.41 5.68 13.56
C PRO A 65 28.98 6.30 12.28
N LEU A 66 28.45 5.84 11.13
CA LEU A 66 28.79 6.39 9.82
C LEU A 66 27.89 7.60 9.56
N ILE A 67 28.43 8.82 9.71
CA ILE A 67 27.65 10.07 9.60
C ILE A 67 27.06 10.24 8.19
N TRP A 68 27.73 9.74 7.15
CA TRP A 68 27.31 9.87 5.75
C TRP A 68 26.26 8.86 5.31
N SER A 69 26.03 7.77 6.07
CA SER A 69 25.18 6.67 5.63
C SER A 69 23.71 7.08 5.46
N ASP A 70 23.17 7.83 6.41
CA ASP A 70 21.78 8.25 6.40
C ASP A 70 21.53 9.28 5.28
N GLU A 71 22.51 10.16 5.01
CA GLU A 71 22.44 11.14 3.94
C GLU A 71 22.52 10.48 2.55
N LEU A 72 23.47 9.56 2.37
CA LEU A 72 23.59 8.81 1.12
C LEU A 72 22.33 7.97 0.86
N ALA A 73 21.82 7.29 1.87
CA ALA A 73 20.58 6.55 1.78
C ALA A 73 19.41 7.46 1.36
N SER A 74 19.29 8.65 1.95
CA SER A 74 18.23 9.61 1.56
C SER A 74 18.34 10.05 0.10
N ILE A 75 19.56 10.24 -0.42
CA ILE A 75 19.78 10.58 -1.84
C ILE A 75 19.34 9.42 -2.74
N LEU A 76 19.80 8.22 -2.45
CA LEU A 76 19.49 7.01 -3.24
C LEU A 76 18.00 6.65 -3.16
N PHE A 77 17.37 6.91 -2.02
CA PHE A 77 15.96 6.63 -1.78
C PHE A 77 15.03 7.41 -2.72
N LEU A 78 15.28 8.70 -2.95
CA LEU A 78 14.47 9.46 -3.90
C LEU A 78 14.62 8.93 -5.33
N TRP A 79 15.84 8.52 -5.73
CA TRP A 79 16.06 7.83 -7.00
C TRP A 79 15.31 6.49 -7.05
N LEU A 80 15.36 5.69 -5.98
CA LEU A 80 14.61 4.45 -5.88
C LEU A 80 13.11 4.69 -6.01
N ALA A 81 12.58 5.71 -5.33
CA ALA A 81 11.18 6.08 -5.39
C ALA A 81 10.74 6.44 -6.82
N MET A 82 11.51 7.28 -7.51
CA MET A 82 11.15 7.78 -8.83
C MET A 82 11.37 6.73 -9.94
N LEU A 83 12.45 5.95 -9.88
CA LEU A 83 12.66 4.83 -10.81
C LEU A 83 11.64 3.72 -10.55
N GLY A 84 11.34 3.43 -9.29
CA GLY A 84 10.29 2.49 -8.91
C GLY A 84 8.91 2.92 -9.42
N ALA A 85 8.55 4.20 -9.30
CA ALA A 85 7.32 4.75 -9.86
C ALA A 85 7.28 4.59 -11.40
N ALA A 86 8.40 4.76 -12.10
CA ALA A 86 8.48 4.52 -13.54
C ALA A 86 8.31 3.04 -13.89
N VAL A 87 8.87 2.11 -13.11
CA VAL A 87 8.65 0.66 -13.26
C VAL A 87 7.17 0.33 -13.01
N ALA A 88 6.57 0.83 -11.95
CA ALA A 88 5.15 0.64 -11.63
C ALA A 88 4.24 1.17 -12.75
N PHE A 89 4.58 2.33 -13.33
CA PHE A 89 3.84 2.90 -14.46
C PHE A 89 3.88 1.97 -15.68
N ARG A 90 5.07 1.50 -16.04
CA ARG A 90 5.24 0.55 -17.14
C ARG A 90 4.44 -0.73 -16.93
N ARG A 91 4.43 -1.27 -15.72
CA ARG A 91 3.72 -2.51 -15.35
C ARG A 91 2.24 -2.32 -15.08
N SER A 92 1.72 -1.08 -15.08
CA SER A 92 0.34 -0.74 -14.69
C SER A 92 0.00 -1.10 -13.24
N GLU A 93 0.98 -1.05 -12.35
CA GLU A 93 0.89 -1.39 -10.92
C GLU A 93 0.59 -0.18 -10.03
N HIS A 94 0.48 1.04 -10.60
CA HIS A 94 -0.01 2.19 -9.84
C HIS A 94 -1.44 1.96 -9.34
N MET A 95 -1.68 2.28 -8.08
CA MET A 95 -2.98 2.16 -7.44
C MET A 95 -4.04 2.97 -8.17
N ARG A 96 -5.13 2.31 -8.60
CA ARG A 96 -6.26 2.91 -9.30
C ARG A 96 -7.57 2.22 -8.96
N MET A 97 -8.65 2.93 -8.97
CA MET A 97 -9.97 2.36 -8.79
C MET A 97 -10.41 1.63 -10.06
N THR A 98 -10.51 0.31 -9.98
CA THR A 98 -10.86 -0.52 -11.14
C THR A 98 -12.34 -0.92 -11.19
N ALA A 99 -13.07 -0.85 -10.07
CA ALA A 99 -14.43 -1.38 -9.94
C ALA A 99 -15.41 -0.76 -10.97
N VAL A 100 -15.36 0.57 -11.14
CA VAL A 100 -16.23 1.29 -12.08
C VAL A 100 -15.83 0.97 -13.54
N VAL A 101 -14.53 1.01 -13.82
CA VAL A 101 -14.01 0.73 -15.17
C VAL A 101 -14.25 -0.72 -15.57
N ALA A 102 -14.13 -1.68 -14.65
CA ALA A 102 -14.37 -3.09 -14.91
C ALA A 102 -15.84 -3.41 -15.21
N SER A 103 -16.79 -2.65 -14.65
CA SER A 103 -18.23 -2.81 -14.93
C SER A 103 -18.67 -2.19 -16.27
N ALA A 104 -17.80 -1.40 -16.91
CA ALA A 104 -18.10 -0.74 -18.17
C ALA A 104 -18.06 -1.70 -19.36
N ARG A 105 -18.78 -1.37 -20.45
CA ARG A 105 -18.74 -2.12 -21.71
C ARG A 105 -17.30 -2.13 -22.27
N PRO A 106 -16.86 -3.20 -22.99
CA PRO A 106 -15.49 -3.36 -23.44
C PRO A 106 -14.90 -2.13 -24.19
N ALA A 107 -15.67 -1.54 -25.10
CA ALA A 107 -15.25 -0.34 -25.83
C ALA A 107 -15.06 0.88 -24.92
N LEU A 108 -15.97 1.08 -23.96
CA LEU A 108 -15.85 2.17 -22.98
C LEU A 108 -14.68 1.93 -22.02
N ARG A 109 -14.46 0.69 -21.61
CA ARG A 109 -13.30 0.33 -20.78
C ARG A 109 -11.99 0.67 -21.46
N THR A 110 -11.82 0.26 -22.75
CA THR A 110 -10.62 0.62 -23.52
C THR A 110 -10.46 2.14 -23.65
N TYR A 111 -11.54 2.86 -23.89
CA TYR A 111 -11.52 4.32 -23.96
C TYR A 111 -11.10 4.96 -22.63
N LEU A 112 -11.67 4.51 -21.50
CA LEU A 112 -11.30 5.01 -20.16
C LEU A 112 -9.83 4.71 -19.82
N ASP A 113 -9.29 3.54 -20.18
CA ASP A 113 -7.88 3.21 -20.00
C ASP A 113 -6.96 4.16 -20.81
N LEU A 114 -7.38 4.56 -22.02
CA LEU A 114 -6.65 5.56 -22.83
C LEU A 114 -6.77 6.96 -22.24
N VAL A 115 -7.95 7.36 -21.75
CA VAL A 115 -8.16 8.64 -21.05
C VAL A 115 -7.30 8.69 -19.78
N ALA A 116 -7.26 7.62 -19.01
CA ALA A 116 -6.42 7.53 -17.81
C ALA A 116 -4.92 7.69 -18.12
N THR A 117 -4.44 7.03 -19.20
CA THR A 117 -3.06 7.18 -19.67
C THR A 117 -2.78 8.59 -20.17
N SER A 118 -3.73 9.21 -20.90
CA SER A 118 -3.60 10.58 -21.41
C SER A 118 -3.61 11.62 -20.29
N ALA A 119 -4.44 11.44 -19.26
CA ALA A 119 -4.48 12.30 -18.08
C ALA A 119 -3.18 12.22 -17.28
N ALA A 120 -2.64 11.00 -17.10
CA ALA A 120 -1.34 10.82 -16.46
C ALA A 120 -0.22 11.51 -17.27
N LEU A 121 -0.20 11.34 -18.60
CA LEU A 121 0.76 12.02 -19.48
C LEU A 121 0.63 13.53 -19.38
N ALA A 122 -0.59 14.05 -19.35
CA ALA A 122 -0.83 15.50 -19.22
C ALA A 122 -0.22 16.05 -17.91
N PHE A 123 -0.44 15.38 -16.78
CA PHE A 123 0.21 15.78 -15.52
C PHE A 123 1.72 15.76 -15.62
N LEU A 124 2.29 14.68 -16.15
CA LEU A 124 3.74 14.52 -16.26
C LEU A 124 4.37 15.59 -17.17
N VAL A 125 3.73 15.93 -18.28
CA VAL A 125 4.18 17.01 -19.17
C VAL A 125 4.10 18.38 -18.51
N LEU A 126 3.02 18.65 -17.75
CA LEU A 126 2.84 19.91 -17.05
C LEU A 126 3.83 20.11 -15.92
N ILE A 127 4.26 19.04 -15.24
CA ILE A 127 5.14 19.14 -14.06
C ILE A 127 6.64 18.94 -14.40
N VAL A 128 7.00 18.45 -15.59
CA VAL A 128 8.40 18.18 -15.92
C VAL A 128 9.25 19.44 -15.84
N TRP A 129 8.79 20.57 -16.41
CA TRP A 129 9.53 21.82 -16.37
C TRP A 129 9.71 22.36 -14.95
N PRO A 130 8.62 22.53 -14.15
CA PRO A 130 8.77 22.91 -12.74
C PRO A 130 9.70 22.00 -11.94
N SER A 131 9.78 20.69 -12.30
CA SER A 131 10.70 19.78 -11.62
C SER A 131 12.18 19.98 -12.02
N CYS A 132 12.44 20.40 -13.26
CA CYS A 132 13.78 20.80 -13.69
C CYS A 132 14.23 22.09 -12.97
N ASP A 133 13.33 23.08 -12.89
CA ASP A 133 13.61 24.35 -12.20
C ASP A 133 13.90 24.10 -10.71
N TYR A 134 13.10 23.24 -10.06
CA TYR A 134 13.32 22.86 -8.67
C TYR A 134 14.70 22.20 -8.48
N ALA A 135 15.05 21.21 -9.34
CA ALA A 135 16.33 20.54 -9.25
C ALA A 135 17.51 21.49 -9.49
N TYR A 136 17.34 22.50 -10.36
CA TYR A 136 18.33 23.55 -10.57
C TYR A 136 18.50 24.45 -9.35
N GLU A 137 17.41 24.88 -8.70
CA GLU A 137 17.51 25.68 -7.47
C GLU A 137 18.17 24.91 -6.32
N GLU A 138 17.92 23.60 -6.20
CA GLU A 138 18.60 22.74 -5.23
C GLU A 138 20.11 22.61 -5.48
N SER A 139 20.63 23.05 -6.64
CA SER A 139 22.08 23.06 -6.92
C SER A 139 22.87 24.01 -6.02
N TYR A 140 22.23 25.06 -5.51
CA TYR A 140 22.85 26.03 -4.62
C TYR A 140 22.95 25.55 -3.16
N ILE A 141 22.33 24.43 -2.83
CA ILE A 141 22.33 23.82 -1.50
C ILE A 141 23.31 22.65 -1.50
N THR A 142 24.20 22.61 -0.50
CA THR A 142 25.10 21.48 -0.28
C THR A 142 24.62 20.63 0.89
N THR A 143 24.77 19.33 0.75
CA THR A 143 24.41 18.36 1.79
C THR A 143 25.40 18.43 2.96
N PRO A 144 24.95 18.23 4.23
CA PRO A 144 25.78 18.50 5.40
C PRO A 144 26.94 17.52 5.60
N ALA A 145 26.76 16.22 5.35
CA ALA A 145 27.77 15.20 5.63
C ALA A 145 28.66 14.91 4.42
N LEU A 146 28.06 14.74 3.22
CA LEU A 146 28.80 14.42 1.99
C LEU A 146 29.37 15.65 1.28
N GLN A 147 28.89 16.85 1.62
CA GLN A 147 29.32 18.13 1.01
C GLN A 147 29.16 18.16 -0.53
N ILE A 148 28.13 17.45 -1.03
CA ILE A 148 27.79 17.45 -2.47
C ILE A 148 26.55 18.33 -2.71
N SER A 149 26.33 18.76 -3.94
CA SER A 149 25.12 19.51 -4.32
C SER A 149 23.86 18.67 -4.15
N ASN A 150 22.83 19.25 -3.49
CA ASN A 150 21.52 18.59 -3.31
C ASN A 150 20.78 18.36 -4.64
N MET A 151 21.24 19.00 -5.72
CA MET A 151 20.78 18.73 -7.08
C MET A 151 20.81 17.24 -7.44
N TRP A 152 21.85 16.49 -6.97
CA TRP A 152 21.94 15.06 -7.25
C TRP A 152 20.76 14.26 -6.68
N ARG A 153 20.21 14.69 -5.54
CA ARG A 153 18.99 14.11 -5.00
C ARG A 153 17.75 14.57 -5.76
N ALA A 154 17.61 15.89 -5.94
CA ALA A 154 16.44 16.51 -6.57
C ALA A 154 16.27 16.11 -8.04
N ALA A 155 17.38 15.81 -8.76
CA ALA A 155 17.36 15.35 -10.16
C ALA A 155 16.57 14.02 -10.36
N ALA A 156 16.34 13.26 -9.32
CA ALA A 156 15.50 12.06 -9.39
C ALA A 156 14.07 12.40 -9.85
N LEU A 157 13.52 13.56 -9.45
CA LEU A 157 12.16 13.98 -9.82
C LEU A 157 12.01 14.20 -11.32
N PRO A 158 12.73 15.13 -11.98
CA PRO A 158 12.60 15.31 -13.42
C PRO A 158 12.98 14.05 -14.21
N ALA A 159 13.93 13.25 -13.74
CA ALA A 159 14.31 11.99 -14.39
C ALA A 159 13.14 10.99 -14.37
N GLY A 160 12.57 10.70 -13.20
CA GLY A 160 11.46 9.76 -13.09
C GLY A 160 10.19 10.25 -13.79
N ILE A 161 9.86 11.55 -13.68
CA ILE A 161 8.74 12.17 -14.41
C ILE A 161 8.91 11.99 -15.92
N SER A 162 10.09 12.26 -16.46
CA SER A 162 10.39 12.10 -17.89
C SER A 162 10.30 10.65 -18.35
N LEU A 163 10.78 9.70 -17.54
CA LEU A 163 10.68 8.26 -17.82
C LEU A 163 9.23 7.78 -17.83
N MET A 164 8.42 8.21 -16.84
CA MET A 164 6.98 7.89 -16.82
C MET A 164 6.26 8.50 -18.03
N ALA A 165 6.58 9.74 -18.41
CA ALA A 165 6.04 10.38 -19.61
C ALA A 165 6.40 9.61 -20.89
N ALA A 166 7.64 9.15 -21.01
CA ALA A 166 8.08 8.32 -22.12
C ALA A 166 7.30 6.99 -22.18
N PHE A 167 7.10 6.30 -21.05
CA PHE A 167 6.28 5.09 -21.02
C PHE A 167 4.81 5.35 -21.34
N ALA A 168 4.24 6.46 -20.87
CA ALA A 168 2.87 6.86 -21.22
C ALA A 168 2.73 7.10 -22.72
N LEU A 169 3.66 7.83 -23.32
CA LEU A 169 3.69 8.09 -24.75
C LEU A 169 3.84 6.78 -25.56
N LEU A 170 4.78 5.92 -25.19
CA LEU A 170 4.95 4.61 -25.84
C LEU A 170 3.69 3.75 -25.75
N ARG A 171 2.98 3.78 -24.63
CA ARG A 171 1.70 3.06 -24.46
C ARG A 171 0.63 3.58 -25.42
N LEU A 172 0.47 4.91 -25.54
CA LEU A 172 -0.48 5.52 -26.46
C LEU A 172 -0.11 5.23 -27.93
N LEU A 173 1.17 5.30 -28.30
CA LEU A 173 1.64 5.02 -29.65
C LEU A 173 1.48 3.53 -30.06
N ARG A 174 1.41 2.62 -29.10
CA ARG A 174 1.20 1.18 -29.35
C ARG A 174 -0.24 0.75 -29.34
N ALA A 175 -1.17 1.63 -28.96
CA ALA A 175 -2.58 1.31 -28.98
C ALA A 175 -3.07 1.03 -30.41
N ALA A 176 -3.93 0.01 -30.54
CA ALA A 176 -4.36 -0.49 -31.84
C ALA A 176 -5.29 0.48 -32.60
N ASP A 177 -6.06 1.28 -31.88
CA ASP A 177 -7.04 2.21 -32.46
C ASP A 177 -6.61 3.67 -32.24
N TYR A 178 -6.00 4.26 -33.26
CA TYR A 178 -5.55 5.66 -33.24
C TYR A 178 -6.71 6.66 -33.13
N ARG A 179 -7.93 6.30 -33.56
CA ARG A 179 -9.11 7.17 -33.40
C ARG A 179 -9.51 7.27 -31.96
N MET A 180 -9.51 6.15 -31.24
CA MET A 180 -9.76 6.16 -29.79
C MET A 180 -8.67 6.91 -29.03
N VAL A 181 -7.40 6.75 -29.41
CA VAL A 181 -6.28 7.51 -28.81
C VAL A 181 -6.48 9.00 -29.04
N ALA A 182 -6.76 9.42 -30.29
CA ALA A 182 -6.98 10.82 -30.61
C ALA A 182 -8.18 11.39 -29.83
N ALA A 183 -9.28 10.63 -29.73
CA ALA A 183 -10.44 11.02 -28.94
C ALA A 183 -10.12 11.17 -27.46
N ALA A 184 -9.37 10.26 -26.87
CA ALA A 184 -8.95 10.31 -25.47
C ALA A 184 -8.04 11.50 -25.17
N VAL A 185 -7.01 11.71 -25.99
CA VAL A 185 -6.10 12.87 -25.88
C VAL A 185 -6.86 14.17 -26.06
N LEU A 186 -7.74 14.27 -27.07
CA LEU A 186 -8.56 15.45 -27.31
C LEU A 186 -9.49 15.73 -26.13
N SER A 187 -10.12 14.71 -25.54
CA SER A 187 -10.99 14.88 -24.37
C SER A 187 -10.24 15.47 -23.17
N VAL A 188 -9.04 14.97 -22.88
CA VAL A 188 -8.19 15.52 -21.82
C VAL A 188 -7.74 16.93 -22.14
N ALA A 189 -7.32 17.20 -23.38
CA ALA A 189 -6.90 18.53 -23.82
C ALA A 189 -8.05 19.55 -23.75
N VAL A 190 -9.27 19.15 -24.16
CA VAL A 190 -10.48 19.99 -24.06
C VAL A 190 -10.81 20.30 -22.62
N LEU A 191 -10.74 19.31 -21.71
CA LEU A 191 -10.98 19.54 -20.28
C LEU A 191 -9.96 20.52 -19.69
N ILE A 192 -8.66 20.33 -19.97
CA ILE A 192 -7.62 21.26 -19.51
C ILE A 192 -7.83 22.65 -20.10
N GLY A 193 -8.12 22.75 -21.39
CA GLY A 193 -8.43 24.01 -22.06
C GLY A 193 -9.66 24.70 -21.50
N ALA A 194 -10.72 23.96 -21.17
CA ALA A 194 -11.92 24.49 -20.54
C ALA A 194 -11.62 25.06 -19.14
N PHE A 195 -10.83 24.38 -18.33
CA PHE A 195 -10.39 24.89 -17.03
C PHE A 195 -9.50 26.13 -17.18
N TRP A 196 -8.61 26.16 -18.18
CA TRP A 196 -7.78 27.31 -18.45
C TRP A 196 -8.61 28.52 -18.89
N LEU A 197 -9.60 28.34 -19.77
CA LEU A 197 -10.53 29.41 -20.19
C LEU A 197 -11.43 29.88 -19.02
N ALA A 198 -11.72 28.98 -18.06
CA ALA A 198 -12.51 29.33 -16.88
C ALA A 198 -11.70 30.04 -15.78
N GLU A 199 -10.38 30.19 -15.92
CA GLU A 199 -9.48 30.80 -14.91
C GLU A 199 -10.04 32.15 -14.36
N PRO A 200 -10.51 33.09 -15.17
CA PRO A 200 -11.03 34.37 -14.64
C PRO A 200 -12.27 34.21 -13.74
N SER A 201 -13.06 33.15 -14.00
CA SER A 201 -14.27 32.82 -13.23
C SER A 201 -13.95 32.02 -11.98
N LEU A 202 -12.85 31.25 -11.98
CA LEU A 202 -12.41 30.42 -10.85
C LEU A 202 -11.79 31.30 -9.74
N ARG A 203 -10.95 32.26 -10.08
CA ARG A 203 -10.24 33.11 -9.11
C ARG A 203 -11.13 33.71 -8.01
N PRO A 204 -12.32 34.29 -8.32
CA PRO A 204 -13.17 34.88 -7.30
C PRO A 204 -13.93 33.90 -6.41
N LEU A 205 -13.94 32.58 -6.75
CA LEU A 205 -14.70 31.57 -6.01
C LEU A 205 -14.08 31.20 -4.65
N GLY A 206 -12.83 31.60 -4.36
CA GLY A 206 -12.18 31.35 -3.07
C GLY A 206 -12.14 29.87 -2.72
N ASN A 207 -12.64 29.51 -1.52
CA ASN A 207 -12.61 28.15 -1.02
C ASN A 207 -13.48 27.15 -1.81
N LEU A 208 -14.43 27.61 -2.65
CA LEU A 208 -15.19 26.70 -3.51
C LEU A 208 -14.27 25.97 -4.52
N ASN A 209 -13.15 26.59 -4.89
CA ASN A 209 -12.15 25.96 -5.74
C ASN A 209 -11.58 24.66 -5.16
N LEU A 210 -11.52 24.54 -3.84
CA LEU A 210 -11.09 23.29 -3.19
C LEU A 210 -12.07 22.15 -3.50
N VAL A 211 -13.37 22.44 -3.47
CA VAL A 211 -14.39 21.45 -3.83
C VAL A 211 -14.27 21.08 -5.31
N ILE A 212 -14.08 22.08 -6.19
CA ILE A 212 -13.94 21.84 -7.64
C ILE A 212 -12.73 20.96 -7.94
N PHE A 213 -11.55 21.31 -7.41
CA PHE A 213 -10.32 20.59 -7.75
C PHE A 213 -10.13 19.32 -6.92
N PHE A 214 -10.31 19.37 -5.60
CA PHE A 214 -9.93 18.25 -4.72
C PHE A 214 -11.04 17.22 -4.56
N VAL A 215 -12.30 17.60 -4.79
CA VAL A 215 -13.41 16.65 -4.85
C VAL A 215 -13.81 16.38 -6.32
N GLY A 216 -14.02 17.44 -7.11
CA GLY A 216 -14.48 17.31 -8.50
C GLY A 216 -13.42 16.68 -9.40
N VAL A 217 -12.27 17.35 -9.59
CA VAL A 217 -11.22 16.86 -10.50
C VAL A 217 -10.60 15.56 -9.98
N ALA A 218 -10.18 15.52 -8.71
CA ALA A 218 -9.59 14.30 -8.14
C ALA A 218 -10.59 13.14 -8.15
N GLY A 219 -11.83 13.36 -7.72
CA GLY A 219 -12.89 12.36 -7.75
C GLY A 219 -13.18 11.86 -9.18
N PHE A 220 -13.35 12.78 -10.13
CA PHE A 220 -13.53 12.40 -11.54
C PHE A 220 -12.37 11.53 -12.06
N CYS A 221 -11.13 11.92 -11.80
CA CYS A 221 -9.94 11.15 -12.19
C CYS A 221 -9.98 9.73 -11.57
N VAL A 222 -10.27 9.62 -10.27
CA VAL A 222 -10.33 8.32 -9.57
C VAL A 222 -11.43 7.43 -10.18
N PHE A 223 -12.64 7.95 -10.39
CA PHE A 223 -13.74 7.18 -10.98
C PHE A 223 -13.54 6.85 -12.47
N ALA A 224 -12.79 7.69 -13.19
CA ALA A 224 -12.39 7.41 -14.58
C ALA A 224 -11.24 6.38 -14.68
N GLY A 225 -10.69 5.91 -13.55
CA GLY A 225 -9.62 4.93 -13.51
C GLY A 225 -8.22 5.49 -13.71
N VAL A 226 -8.05 6.82 -13.61
CA VAL A 226 -6.72 7.45 -13.55
C VAL A 226 -6.04 7.01 -12.25
N PRO A 227 -4.76 6.60 -12.29
CA PRO A 227 -4.05 6.24 -11.07
C PRO A 227 -4.03 7.42 -10.08
N ILE A 228 -4.23 7.12 -8.80
CA ILE A 228 -4.52 8.10 -7.73
C ILE A 228 -3.47 9.21 -7.67
N ALA A 229 -2.18 8.85 -7.78
CA ALA A 229 -1.08 9.82 -7.75
C ALA A 229 -1.22 10.90 -8.84
N PHE A 230 -1.58 10.52 -10.06
CA PHE A 230 -1.73 11.46 -11.17
C PHE A 230 -3.03 12.27 -11.05
N GLY A 231 -4.12 11.66 -10.55
CA GLY A 231 -5.36 12.37 -10.26
C GLY A 231 -5.18 13.46 -9.19
N PHE A 232 -4.47 13.14 -8.11
CA PHE A 232 -4.10 14.10 -7.08
C PHE A 232 -3.16 15.18 -7.62
N GLY A 233 -2.16 14.77 -8.41
CA GLY A 233 -1.23 15.69 -9.06
C GLY A 233 -1.95 16.70 -9.96
N LEU A 234 -2.89 16.25 -10.82
CA LEU A 234 -3.69 17.14 -11.67
C LEU A 234 -4.57 18.10 -10.85
N ALA A 235 -5.18 17.61 -9.78
CA ALA A 235 -6.04 18.42 -8.93
C ALA A 235 -5.28 19.56 -8.26
N ILE A 236 -4.15 19.25 -7.61
CA ILE A 236 -3.33 20.28 -6.94
C ILE A 236 -2.63 21.19 -7.94
N PHE A 237 -2.13 20.65 -9.06
CA PHE A 237 -1.55 21.46 -10.13
C PHE A 237 -2.55 22.47 -10.67
N GLY A 238 -3.76 22.02 -11.03
CA GLY A 238 -4.83 22.88 -11.53
C GLY A 238 -5.26 23.94 -10.51
N TYR A 239 -5.40 23.54 -9.23
CA TYR A 239 -5.69 24.47 -8.15
C TYR A 239 -4.64 25.57 -8.05
N LEU A 240 -3.35 25.23 -8.00
CA LEU A 240 -2.28 26.22 -7.87
C LEU A 240 -2.17 27.12 -9.10
N ALA A 241 -2.16 26.53 -10.29
CA ALA A 241 -1.94 27.26 -11.54
C ALA A 241 -3.08 28.21 -11.90
N LEU A 242 -4.35 27.84 -11.60
CA LEU A 242 -5.52 28.58 -12.07
C LEU A 242 -6.14 29.50 -10.99
N THR A 243 -5.92 29.21 -9.70
CA THR A 243 -6.65 29.91 -8.63
C THR A 243 -5.75 30.66 -7.66
N THR A 244 -4.44 30.41 -7.69
CA THR A 244 -3.48 31.04 -6.77
C THR A 244 -2.38 31.80 -7.52
N ARG A 245 -1.56 32.54 -6.77
CA ARG A 245 -0.33 33.19 -7.28
C ARG A 245 0.93 32.40 -6.91
N THR A 246 0.77 31.25 -6.28
CA THR A 246 1.90 30.43 -5.83
C THR A 246 2.56 29.75 -7.03
N PRO A 247 3.88 29.83 -7.18
CA PRO A 247 4.58 29.13 -8.25
C PRO A 247 4.34 27.60 -8.19
N VAL A 248 4.10 26.98 -9.34
CA VAL A 248 3.86 25.52 -9.42
C VAL A 248 5.05 24.72 -8.95
N MET A 249 6.27 25.25 -8.99
CA MET A 249 7.48 24.64 -8.47
C MET A 249 7.33 24.27 -6.97
N VAL A 250 6.53 25.02 -6.19
CA VAL A 250 6.24 24.69 -4.79
C VAL A 250 5.59 23.30 -4.67
N LEU A 251 4.76 22.90 -5.64
CA LEU A 251 4.20 21.54 -5.66
C LEU A 251 5.30 20.49 -5.72
N VAL A 252 6.32 20.69 -6.56
CA VAL A 252 7.44 19.78 -6.70
C VAL A 252 8.23 19.67 -5.38
N GLY A 253 8.50 20.79 -4.73
CA GLY A 253 9.15 20.82 -3.41
C GLY A 253 8.33 20.07 -2.34
N ARG A 254 6.98 20.18 -2.37
CA ARG A 254 6.11 19.42 -1.46
C ARG A 254 6.06 17.94 -1.80
N MET A 255 6.16 17.59 -3.08
CA MET A 255 6.30 16.18 -3.49
C MET A 255 7.62 15.60 -3.00
N ASP A 256 8.72 16.33 -3.15
CA ASP A 256 10.03 15.93 -2.63
C ASP A 256 9.98 15.72 -1.11
N GLU A 257 9.50 16.71 -0.37
CA GLU A 257 9.35 16.63 1.10
C GLU A 257 8.54 15.40 1.54
N GLY A 258 7.41 15.15 0.86
CA GLY A 258 6.56 14.00 1.15
C GLY A 258 7.21 12.67 0.86
N MET A 259 8.04 12.57 -0.19
CA MET A 259 8.66 11.32 -0.64
C MET A 259 9.99 11.03 0.05
N SER A 260 10.72 12.04 0.52
CA SER A 260 12.09 11.91 1.04
C SER A 260 12.19 11.83 2.56
N HIS A 261 11.07 11.69 3.27
CA HIS A 261 11.09 11.56 4.72
C HIS A 261 11.83 10.28 5.15
N LEU A 262 12.85 10.38 6.00
CA LEU A 262 13.75 9.27 6.41
C LEU A 262 13.02 8.04 6.95
N ILE A 263 11.87 8.23 7.59
CA ILE A 263 11.04 7.14 8.09
C ILE A 263 10.52 6.24 6.94
N LEU A 264 10.25 6.84 5.77
CA LEU A 264 9.74 6.12 4.61
C LEU A 264 10.78 5.22 3.93
N LEU A 265 12.07 5.37 4.25
CA LEU A 265 13.12 4.41 3.89
C LEU A 265 12.81 2.98 4.35
N SER A 266 12.06 2.83 5.44
CA SER A 266 11.62 1.51 5.91
C SER A 266 10.59 0.84 4.98
N VAL A 267 9.88 1.59 4.12
CA VAL A 267 8.85 1.04 3.22
C VAL A 267 9.42 0.00 2.25
N PRO A 268 10.40 0.31 1.37
CA PRO A 268 10.99 -0.70 0.49
C PRO A 268 11.62 -1.85 1.26
N LEU A 269 12.19 -1.60 2.41
CA LEU A 269 12.85 -2.64 3.22
C LEU A 269 11.85 -3.65 3.78
N PHE A 270 10.71 -3.20 4.32
CA PHE A 270 9.66 -4.11 4.80
C PHE A 270 8.95 -4.83 3.65
N VAL A 271 8.74 -4.17 2.51
CA VAL A 271 8.22 -4.84 1.30
C VAL A 271 9.14 -5.98 0.88
N PHE A 272 10.45 -5.71 0.77
CA PHE A 272 11.42 -6.73 0.42
C PHE A 272 11.50 -7.86 1.46
N LEU A 273 11.47 -7.51 2.75
CA LEU A 273 11.44 -8.50 3.84
C LEU A 273 10.21 -9.41 3.73
N GLY A 274 9.03 -8.88 3.42
CA GLY A 274 7.82 -9.66 3.21
C GLY A 274 7.95 -10.68 2.07
N LEU A 275 8.47 -10.25 0.92
CA LEU A 275 8.73 -11.12 -0.23
C LEU A 275 9.80 -12.20 0.10
N LEU A 276 10.82 -11.83 0.87
CA LEU A 276 11.87 -12.73 1.31
C LEU A 276 11.32 -13.85 2.21
N ILE A 277 10.41 -13.53 3.13
CA ILE A 277 9.76 -14.50 4.04
C ILE A 277 8.87 -15.46 3.27
N GLU A 278 8.17 -14.99 2.26
CA GLU A 278 7.39 -15.84 1.35
C GLU A 278 8.33 -16.81 0.60
N MET A 279 9.39 -16.28 -0.03
CA MET A 279 10.34 -17.06 -0.82
C MET A 279 11.06 -18.14 0.01
N THR A 280 11.49 -17.81 1.22
CA THR A 280 12.23 -18.72 2.11
C THR A 280 11.36 -19.79 2.75
N GLY A 281 10.04 -19.65 2.69
CA GLY A 281 9.07 -20.57 3.28
C GLY A 281 8.88 -20.39 4.79
N MET A 282 9.34 -19.28 5.36
CA MET A 282 9.14 -18.94 6.78
C MET A 282 7.65 -18.85 7.12
N ALA A 283 6.84 -18.18 6.27
CA ALA A 283 5.39 -18.11 6.45
C ALA A 283 4.75 -19.50 6.47
N ARG A 284 5.17 -20.41 5.59
CA ARG A 284 4.68 -21.79 5.54
C ARG A 284 4.99 -22.56 6.83
N ALA A 285 6.18 -22.35 7.42
CA ALA A 285 6.55 -22.99 8.69
C ALA A 285 5.66 -22.51 9.84
N MET A 286 5.34 -21.21 9.92
CA MET A 286 4.42 -20.65 10.92
C MET A 286 3.01 -21.22 10.76
N VAL A 287 2.49 -21.28 9.54
CA VAL A 287 1.17 -21.86 9.24
C VAL A 287 1.12 -23.33 9.65
N ALA A 288 2.14 -24.12 9.32
CA ALA A 288 2.21 -25.53 9.66
C ALA A 288 2.24 -25.76 11.19
N PHE A 289 2.95 -24.92 11.94
CA PHE A 289 2.93 -24.98 13.40
C PHE A 289 1.53 -24.68 13.95
N LEU A 290 0.89 -23.60 13.53
CA LEU A 290 -0.46 -23.25 13.98
C LEU A 290 -1.48 -24.33 13.61
N ALA A 291 -1.37 -24.91 12.41
CA ALA A 291 -2.24 -26.01 11.97
C ALA A 291 -2.06 -27.26 12.84
N SER A 292 -0.82 -27.60 13.25
CA SER A 292 -0.56 -28.72 14.18
C SER A 292 -1.16 -28.46 15.57
N LEU A 293 -1.19 -27.20 16.00
CA LEU A 293 -1.70 -26.81 17.31
C LEU A 293 -3.24 -26.73 17.36
N LEU A 294 -3.86 -26.09 16.38
CA LEU A 294 -5.29 -25.76 16.40
C LEU A 294 -6.13 -26.56 15.39
N GLY A 295 -5.51 -27.27 14.45
CA GLY A 295 -6.23 -27.95 13.36
C GLY A 295 -7.19 -29.05 13.81
N HIS A 296 -7.10 -29.51 15.05
CA HIS A 296 -7.96 -30.55 15.62
C HIS A 296 -9.22 -30.01 16.33
N VAL A 297 -9.39 -28.69 16.40
CA VAL A 297 -10.56 -28.03 17.01
C VAL A 297 -11.60 -27.74 15.93
N ARG A 298 -12.89 -27.66 16.29
CA ARG A 298 -13.94 -27.21 15.36
C ARG A 298 -13.67 -25.78 14.92
N GLY A 299 -13.71 -25.53 13.62
CA GLY A 299 -13.25 -24.26 13.04
C GLY A 299 -11.72 -24.07 13.09
N GLY A 300 -10.96 -25.11 13.46
CA GLY A 300 -9.52 -25.01 13.75
C GLY A 300 -8.69 -24.39 12.65
N LEU A 301 -8.90 -24.80 11.39
CA LEU A 301 -8.18 -24.20 10.25
C LEU A 301 -8.59 -22.75 9.99
N HIS A 302 -9.79 -22.34 10.35
CA HIS A 302 -10.22 -20.94 10.27
C HIS A 302 -9.51 -20.09 11.33
N TYR A 303 -9.34 -20.59 12.55
CA TYR A 303 -8.51 -19.94 13.57
C TYR A 303 -7.04 -19.87 13.16
N VAL A 304 -6.55 -20.95 12.53
CA VAL A 304 -5.18 -20.97 11.97
C VAL A 304 -5.02 -19.88 10.89
N LEU A 305 -6.02 -19.68 10.03
CA LEU A 305 -5.99 -18.63 9.03
C LEU A 305 -5.91 -17.24 9.69
N VAL A 306 -6.75 -16.96 10.68
CA VAL A 306 -6.70 -15.71 11.44
C VAL A 306 -5.32 -15.52 12.08
N GLY A 307 -4.85 -16.51 12.85
CA GLY A 307 -3.55 -16.44 13.55
C GLY A 307 -2.35 -16.34 12.62
N ALA A 308 -2.38 -17.06 11.48
CA ALA A 308 -1.31 -17.03 10.48
C ALA A 308 -1.24 -15.65 9.80
N MET A 309 -2.38 -15.07 9.44
CA MET A 309 -2.43 -13.70 8.89
C MET A 309 -1.83 -12.68 9.87
N TYR A 310 -2.11 -12.80 11.18
CA TYR A 310 -1.53 -11.93 12.20
C TYR A 310 -0.01 -12.08 12.31
N LEU A 311 0.49 -13.31 12.33
CA LEU A 311 1.93 -13.57 12.44
C LEU A 311 2.70 -13.12 11.20
N VAL A 312 2.16 -13.41 10.01
CA VAL A 312 2.80 -13.03 8.74
C VAL A 312 2.76 -11.52 8.54
N SER A 313 1.63 -10.87 8.85
CA SER A 313 1.51 -9.41 8.76
C SER A 313 2.44 -8.68 9.73
N GLY A 314 2.70 -9.28 10.91
CA GLY A 314 3.71 -8.79 11.86
C GLY A 314 5.16 -8.80 11.33
N ILE A 315 5.36 -9.09 10.03
CA ILE A 315 6.68 -9.09 9.39
C ILE A 315 6.65 -8.34 8.06
N SER A 316 5.66 -8.61 7.19
CA SER A 316 5.65 -8.11 5.81
C SER A 316 5.03 -6.70 5.70
N GLY A 317 4.05 -6.40 6.53
CA GLY A 317 3.31 -5.14 6.49
C GLY A 317 2.49 -4.90 5.21
N ALA A 318 2.38 -5.90 4.32
CA ALA A 318 1.69 -5.80 3.03
C ALA A 318 0.57 -6.83 2.90
N LYS A 319 -0.69 -6.41 2.97
CA LYS A 319 -1.89 -7.28 2.97
C LYS A 319 -1.93 -8.31 1.85
N ALA A 320 -1.62 -7.89 0.62
CA ALA A 320 -1.67 -8.78 -0.54
C ALA A 320 -0.62 -9.90 -0.43
N ALA A 321 0.60 -9.57 0.02
CA ALA A 321 1.66 -10.54 0.25
C ALA A 321 1.28 -11.51 1.36
N ASP A 322 0.69 -11.03 2.46
CA ASP A 322 0.23 -11.87 3.58
C ASP A 322 -0.83 -12.87 3.11
N MET A 323 -1.85 -12.40 2.39
CA MET A 323 -2.89 -13.27 1.83
C MET A 323 -2.30 -14.30 0.84
N ALA A 324 -1.37 -13.88 -0.01
CA ALA A 324 -0.71 -14.75 -0.97
C ALA A 324 0.20 -15.80 -0.30
N ALA A 325 0.78 -15.50 0.84
CA ALA A 325 1.59 -16.43 1.61
C ALA A 325 0.76 -17.50 2.37
N VAL A 326 -0.41 -17.11 2.87
CA VAL A 326 -1.25 -17.95 3.76
C VAL A 326 -2.27 -18.79 2.98
N ALA A 327 -3.01 -18.18 2.03
CA ALA A 327 -4.11 -18.84 1.35
C ALA A 327 -3.72 -20.13 0.59
N PRO A 328 -2.63 -20.18 -0.20
CA PRO A 328 -2.24 -21.41 -0.91
C PRO A 328 -1.88 -22.57 0.00
N VAL A 329 -1.49 -22.29 1.24
CA VAL A 329 -1.11 -23.31 2.22
C VAL A 329 -2.35 -23.91 2.90
N LEU A 330 -3.35 -23.08 3.24
CA LEU A 330 -4.51 -23.49 4.03
C LEU A 330 -5.73 -23.90 3.19
N PHE A 331 -5.98 -23.22 2.09
CA PHE A 331 -7.21 -23.41 1.30
C PHE A 331 -7.40 -24.84 0.77
N PRO A 332 -6.35 -25.55 0.28
CA PRO A 332 -6.53 -26.93 -0.17
C PRO A 332 -7.06 -27.84 0.92
N GLU A 333 -6.49 -27.75 2.13
CA GLU A 333 -6.92 -28.56 3.26
C GLU A 333 -8.30 -28.17 3.79
N MET A 334 -8.58 -26.85 3.86
CA MET A 334 -9.91 -26.36 4.26
C MET A 334 -11.01 -26.80 3.30
N LYS A 335 -10.75 -26.77 1.99
CA LYS A 335 -11.68 -27.28 0.96
C LYS A 335 -11.90 -28.79 1.10
N GLN A 336 -10.84 -29.57 1.36
CA GLN A 336 -10.96 -31.02 1.61
C GLN A 336 -11.81 -31.34 2.86
N ARG A 337 -11.82 -30.44 3.85
CA ARG A 337 -12.69 -30.54 5.04
C ARG A 337 -14.12 -30.00 4.81
N GLY A 338 -14.48 -29.65 3.58
CA GLY A 338 -15.82 -29.23 3.21
C GLY A 338 -16.12 -27.74 3.39
N ALA A 339 -15.10 -26.91 3.64
CA ALA A 339 -15.31 -25.46 3.72
C ALA A 339 -15.65 -24.90 2.33
N LYS A 340 -16.67 -24.03 2.28
CA LYS A 340 -17.14 -23.41 1.03
C LYS A 340 -16.13 -22.37 0.54
N PRO A 341 -15.74 -22.37 -0.75
CA PRO A 341 -14.75 -21.44 -1.29
C PRO A 341 -15.06 -19.98 -1.01
N GLY A 342 -16.32 -19.57 -1.17
CA GLY A 342 -16.76 -18.21 -0.88
C GLY A 342 -16.57 -17.77 0.58
N ASP A 343 -16.72 -18.70 1.55
CA ASP A 343 -16.53 -18.40 2.96
C ASP A 343 -15.04 -18.28 3.31
N LEU A 344 -14.18 -19.08 2.64
CA LEU A 344 -12.73 -19.00 2.79
C LEU A 344 -12.17 -17.64 2.35
N VAL A 345 -12.58 -17.18 1.17
CA VAL A 345 -12.16 -15.85 0.67
C VAL A 345 -12.74 -14.72 1.52
N ALA A 346 -13.96 -14.86 2.01
CA ALA A 346 -14.57 -13.88 2.89
C ALA A 346 -13.81 -13.75 4.22
N LEU A 347 -13.40 -14.86 4.83
CA LEU A 347 -12.57 -14.83 6.04
C LEU A 347 -11.17 -14.28 5.75
N LEU A 348 -10.54 -14.69 4.63
CA LEU A 348 -9.24 -14.18 4.22
C LEU A 348 -9.27 -12.65 4.03
N ALA A 349 -10.29 -12.15 3.34
CA ALA A 349 -10.51 -10.73 3.14
C ALA A 349 -10.72 -9.99 4.48
N ALA A 350 -11.58 -10.51 5.35
CA ALA A 350 -11.83 -9.91 6.67
C ALA A 350 -10.58 -9.89 7.54
N THR A 351 -9.76 -10.95 7.52
CA THR A 351 -8.49 -10.93 8.25
C THR A 351 -7.52 -9.92 7.67
N GLY A 352 -7.45 -9.77 6.33
CA GLY A 352 -6.65 -8.74 5.68
C GLY A 352 -7.08 -7.32 6.04
N ALA A 353 -8.36 -7.09 6.35
CA ALA A 353 -8.87 -5.76 6.73
C ALA A 353 -8.28 -5.22 8.05
N GLN A 354 -7.90 -6.08 8.97
CA GLN A 354 -7.42 -5.69 10.30
C GLN A 354 -5.91 -5.78 10.46
N THR A 355 -5.19 -6.44 9.55
CA THR A 355 -3.75 -6.69 9.71
C THR A 355 -2.89 -5.44 9.68
N GLU A 356 -3.40 -4.32 9.17
CA GLU A 356 -2.68 -3.04 9.16
C GLU A 356 -2.42 -2.43 10.54
N THR A 357 -3.13 -2.87 11.58
CA THR A 357 -2.86 -2.46 12.96
C THR A 357 -1.68 -3.21 13.58
N ILE A 358 -1.23 -4.31 12.94
CA ILE A 358 -0.18 -5.16 13.49
C ILE A 358 1.18 -4.68 13.00
N PRO A 359 2.08 -4.28 13.91
CA PRO A 359 3.42 -3.83 13.52
C PRO A 359 4.33 -4.98 13.05
N PRO A 360 5.23 -4.69 12.09
CA PRO A 360 5.36 -3.45 11.33
C PRO A 360 4.31 -3.34 10.22
N SER A 361 3.73 -2.16 10.06
CA SER A 361 2.72 -1.89 9.02
C SER A 361 3.11 -0.66 8.22
N LEU A 362 3.01 -0.76 6.89
CA LEU A 362 3.27 0.37 5.99
C LEU A 362 2.33 1.55 6.26
N VAL A 363 1.11 1.27 6.66
CA VAL A 363 0.11 2.30 6.99
C VAL A 363 0.46 3.01 8.29
N LEU A 364 0.91 2.29 9.34
CA LEU A 364 1.36 2.90 10.59
C LEU A 364 2.59 3.78 10.36
N ILE A 365 3.54 3.32 9.54
CA ILE A 365 4.74 4.09 9.17
C ILE A 365 4.33 5.35 8.41
N THR A 366 3.40 5.25 7.48
CA THR A 366 2.88 6.40 6.72
C THR A 366 2.20 7.41 7.64
N ILE A 367 1.36 6.96 8.58
CA ILE A 367 0.74 7.86 9.58
C ILE A 367 1.83 8.61 10.35
N GLY A 368 2.82 7.89 10.90
CA GLY A 368 3.92 8.51 11.64
C GLY A 368 4.65 9.56 10.81
N SER A 369 4.92 9.26 9.52
CA SER A 369 5.60 10.18 8.61
C SER A 369 4.81 11.45 8.33
N VAL A 370 3.49 11.36 8.05
CA VAL A 370 2.70 12.51 7.61
C VAL A 370 2.03 13.30 8.73
N THR A 371 1.89 12.72 9.94
CA THR A 371 1.24 13.35 11.09
C THR A 371 2.18 13.70 12.23
N GLY A 372 3.41 13.17 12.20
CA GLY A 372 4.40 13.35 13.27
C GLY A 372 4.13 12.51 14.53
N VAL A 373 3.17 11.59 14.50
CA VAL A 373 2.91 10.68 15.62
C VAL A 373 4.04 9.65 15.74
N SER A 374 4.48 9.37 16.97
CA SER A 374 5.56 8.41 17.23
C SER A 374 5.24 7.03 16.67
N ILE A 375 6.13 6.48 15.84
CA ILE A 375 5.99 5.12 15.29
C ILE A 375 6.02 4.07 16.40
N ALA A 376 6.88 4.23 17.39
CA ALA A 376 6.92 3.33 18.55
C ALA A 376 5.58 3.31 19.30
N ALA A 377 4.97 4.49 19.49
CA ALA A 377 3.64 4.60 20.08
C ALA A 377 2.55 3.96 19.21
N LEU A 378 2.61 4.15 17.88
CA LEU A 378 1.70 3.49 16.94
C LEU A 378 1.86 1.97 16.96
N PHE A 379 3.10 1.47 17.01
CA PHE A 379 3.38 0.03 17.08
C PHE A 379 2.92 -0.59 18.41
N THR A 380 3.02 0.16 19.49
CA THR A 380 2.50 -0.29 20.79
C THR A 380 0.97 -0.30 20.79
N GLY A 381 0.36 0.80 20.34
CA GLY A 381 -1.10 0.99 20.36
C GLY A 381 -1.88 0.09 19.40
N GLY A 382 -1.24 -0.50 18.38
CA GLY A 382 -1.90 -1.35 17.38
C GLY A 382 -2.21 -2.78 17.82
N LEU A 383 -1.50 -3.31 18.82
CA LEU A 383 -1.61 -4.73 19.19
C LEU A 383 -2.96 -5.12 19.78
N LEU A 384 -3.40 -4.42 20.82
CA LEU A 384 -4.66 -4.77 21.47
C LEU A 384 -5.87 -4.56 20.57
N PRO A 385 -6.00 -3.46 19.80
CA PRO A 385 -7.03 -3.35 18.80
C PRO A 385 -7.04 -4.56 17.84
N GLY A 386 -5.87 -4.99 17.36
CA GLY A 386 -5.74 -6.20 16.56
C GLY A 386 -6.32 -7.43 17.27
N VAL A 387 -5.93 -7.67 18.52
CA VAL A 387 -6.44 -8.80 19.32
C VAL A 387 -7.96 -8.74 19.51
N VAL A 388 -8.54 -7.56 19.77
CA VAL A 388 -9.99 -7.38 19.90
C VAL A 388 -10.71 -7.80 18.63
N LEU A 389 -10.20 -7.37 17.46
CA LEU A 389 -10.80 -7.75 16.18
C LEU A 389 -10.60 -9.25 15.87
N ALA A 390 -9.46 -9.83 16.23
CA ALA A 390 -9.26 -11.27 16.11
C ALA A 390 -10.27 -12.05 16.95
N ILE A 391 -10.54 -11.61 18.17
CA ILE A 391 -11.54 -12.22 19.07
C ILE A 391 -12.93 -12.15 18.43
N THR A 392 -13.35 -10.98 17.90
CA THR A 392 -14.68 -10.85 17.27
C THR A 392 -14.82 -11.74 16.04
N LEU A 393 -13.76 -11.87 15.21
CA LEU A 393 -13.73 -12.84 14.09
C LEU A 393 -13.77 -14.28 14.58
N CYS A 394 -12.98 -14.63 15.59
CA CYS A 394 -12.97 -15.98 16.14
C CYS A 394 -14.31 -16.36 16.78
N MET A 395 -15.03 -15.41 17.40
CA MET A 395 -16.39 -15.63 17.91
C MET A 395 -17.35 -15.96 16.78
N LEU A 396 -17.27 -15.24 15.64
CA LEU A 396 -18.10 -15.54 14.47
C LEU A 396 -17.75 -16.90 13.85
N VAL A 397 -16.46 -17.23 13.76
CA VAL A 397 -15.97 -18.55 13.31
C VAL A 397 -16.52 -19.64 14.20
N TRP A 398 -16.39 -19.47 15.54
CA TRP A 398 -16.96 -20.43 16.50
C TRP A 398 -18.45 -20.64 16.27
N TRP A 399 -19.22 -19.56 16.08
CA TRP A 399 -20.65 -19.66 15.86
C TRP A 399 -21.01 -20.37 14.55
N ARG A 400 -20.28 -20.12 13.46
CA ARG A 400 -20.49 -20.73 12.13
C ARG A 400 -20.10 -22.21 12.10
N TYR A 401 -18.95 -22.56 12.72
CA TYR A 401 -18.34 -23.90 12.60
C TYR A 401 -18.51 -24.77 13.84
N ARG A 402 -19.36 -24.38 14.81
CA ARG A 402 -19.60 -25.17 16.04
C ARG A 402 -20.17 -26.57 15.81
N HIS A 403 -20.73 -26.84 14.62
CA HIS A 403 -21.30 -28.13 14.21
C HIS A 403 -20.45 -28.84 13.16
N GLU A 404 -19.19 -28.40 12.92
CA GLU A 404 -18.28 -29.04 11.99
C GLU A 404 -18.03 -30.51 12.42
N ASP A 405 -18.06 -31.43 11.45
CA ASP A 405 -17.75 -32.83 11.70
C ASP A 405 -16.23 -33.04 11.79
N MET A 406 -15.79 -33.46 12.96
CA MET A 406 -14.37 -33.69 13.28
C MET A 406 -14.00 -35.18 13.27
N SER A 407 -14.89 -36.08 12.82
CA SER A 407 -14.68 -37.55 12.87
C SER A 407 -13.43 -38.03 12.13
N HIS A 408 -13.04 -37.29 11.09
CA HIS A 408 -11.86 -37.61 10.25
C HIS A 408 -10.59 -36.84 10.64
N VAL A 409 -10.67 -35.95 11.64
CA VAL A 409 -9.53 -35.09 12.02
C VAL A 409 -8.76 -35.68 13.18
N ARG A 410 -7.49 -36.00 12.93
CA ARG A 410 -6.60 -36.53 13.95
C ARG A 410 -5.91 -35.40 14.70
N ARG A 411 -5.88 -35.48 16.04
CA ARG A 411 -5.05 -34.59 16.86
C ARG A 411 -3.56 -34.90 16.64
N ALA A 412 -2.76 -33.88 16.37
CA ALA A 412 -1.32 -33.99 16.24
C ALA A 412 -0.69 -34.48 17.57
N LYS A 413 0.34 -35.32 17.49
CA LYS A 413 1.08 -35.76 18.67
C LYS A 413 1.92 -34.62 19.23
N ALA A 414 2.19 -34.62 20.54
CA ALA A 414 3.05 -33.63 21.16
C ALA A 414 4.44 -33.53 20.51
N SER A 415 5.00 -34.64 20.06
CA SER A 415 6.27 -34.70 19.34
C SER A 415 6.20 -34.00 17.96
N GLU A 416 5.06 -34.06 17.28
CA GLU A 416 4.81 -33.40 15.99
C GLU A 416 4.67 -31.90 16.19
N ILE A 417 3.90 -31.47 17.21
CA ILE A 417 3.76 -30.06 17.61
C ILE A 417 5.13 -29.48 17.99
N GLY A 418 5.92 -30.22 18.81
CA GLY A 418 7.26 -29.78 19.20
C GLY A 418 8.20 -29.64 17.99
N ARG A 419 8.14 -30.58 17.04
CA ARG A 419 8.95 -30.52 15.82
C ARG A 419 8.56 -29.32 14.94
N THR A 420 7.26 -29.10 14.71
CA THR A 420 6.79 -27.95 13.90
C THR A 420 7.09 -26.63 14.59
N PHE A 421 7.01 -26.56 15.93
CA PHE A 421 7.41 -25.39 16.72
C PHE A 421 8.90 -25.05 16.53
N ILE A 422 9.80 -26.03 16.69
CA ILE A 422 11.25 -25.81 16.51
C ILE A 422 11.56 -25.33 15.09
N ILE A 423 10.90 -25.90 14.08
CA ILE A 423 11.07 -25.46 12.69
C ILE A 423 10.53 -24.04 12.50
N ALA A 424 9.41 -23.70 13.11
CA ALA A 424 8.80 -22.37 12.99
C ALA A 424 9.47 -21.30 13.88
N LEU A 425 10.25 -21.69 14.89
CA LEU A 425 10.82 -20.79 15.89
C LEU A 425 11.59 -19.61 15.30
N PRO A 426 12.47 -19.78 14.29
CA PRO A 426 13.16 -18.66 13.66
C PRO A 426 12.19 -17.64 13.00
N ALA A 427 11.12 -18.16 12.38
CA ALA A 427 10.09 -17.30 11.77
C ALA A 427 9.22 -16.62 12.82
N LEU A 428 8.85 -17.33 13.88
CA LEU A 428 8.04 -16.78 14.98
C LEU A 428 8.76 -15.72 15.80
N ALA A 429 10.09 -15.84 15.96
CA ALA A 429 10.88 -14.88 16.73
C ALA A 429 10.94 -13.50 16.05
N LEU A 430 10.93 -13.46 14.71
CA LEU A 430 11.19 -12.24 13.95
C LEU A 430 10.20 -11.09 14.25
N PRO A 431 8.86 -11.25 14.22
CA PRO A 431 7.93 -10.16 14.51
C PRO A 431 8.07 -9.65 15.95
N PHE A 432 8.39 -10.52 16.91
CA PHE A 432 8.59 -10.11 18.30
C PHE A 432 9.89 -9.31 18.47
N VAL A 433 10.98 -9.72 17.81
CA VAL A 433 12.27 -9.02 17.85
C VAL A 433 12.14 -7.65 17.18
N ILE A 434 11.52 -7.57 15.99
CA ILE A 434 11.27 -6.31 15.29
C ILE A 434 10.52 -5.34 16.19
N ARG A 435 9.39 -5.80 16.73
CA ARG A 435 8.56 -4.97 17.60
C ARG A 435 9.30 -4.51 18.84
N TYR A 436 9.94 -5.43 19.57
CA TYR A 436 10.67 -5.12 20.80
C TYR A 436 11.74 -4.05 20.56
N ALA A 437 12.53 -4.22 19.51
CA ALA A 437 13.59 -3.27 19.19
C ALA A 437 13.08 -1.85 18.88
N VAL A 438 11.92 -1.72 18.21
CA VAL A 438 11.34 -0.41 17.88
C VAL A 438 10.63 0.21 19.08
N VAL A 439 9.88 -0.56 19.85
CA VAL A 439 9.11 -0.05 21.00
C VAL A 439 10.02 0.40 22.13
N GLU A 440 11.07 -0.36 22.43
CA GLU A 440 12.07 0.00 23.44
C GLU A 440 13.05 1.08 22.95
N GLY A 441 12.91 1.56 21.72
CA GLY A 441 13.79 2.58 21.16
C GLY A 441 15.24 2.10 20.95
N ILE A 442 15.48 0.79 20.93
CA ILE A 442 16.80 0.19 20.70
C ILE A 442 17.27 0.49 19.28
N ALA A 443 16.34 0.36 18.30
CA ALA A 443 16.63 0.62 16.91
C ALA A 443 15.40 1.25 16.20
N THR A 444 15.66 2.02 15.15
CA THR A 444 14.61 2.62 14.31
C THR A 444 13.93 1.55 13.45
N ALA A 445 12.74 1.86 12.91
CA ALA A 445 12.04 0.96 11.98
C ALA A 445 12.89 0.59 10.75
N THR A 446 13.69 1.55 10.26
CA THR A 446 14.61 1.35 9.12
C THR A 446 15.75 0.39 9.47
N GLU A 447 16.37 0.56 10.63
CA GLU A 447 17.46 -0.31 11.11
C GLU A 447 16.96 -1.74 11.35
N VAL A 448 15.80 -1.89 11.98
CA VAL A 448 15.22 -3.21 12.28
C VAL A 448 14.82 -3.94 11.01
N SER A 449 14.33 -3.24 9.99
CA SER A 449 13.99 -3.87 8.71
C SER A 449 15.22 -4.43 7.99
N THR A 450 16.37 -3.72 8.01
CA THR A 450 17.62 -4.23 7.44
C THR A 450 18.17 -5.43 8.20
N ILE A 451 18.10 -5.40 9.54
CA ILE A 451 18.45 -6.57 10.38
C ILE A 451 17.55 -7.74 10.03
N GLY A 452 16.24 -7.50 9.89
CA GLY A 452 15.25 -8.52 9.51
C GLY A 452 15.52 -9.14 8.14
N ILE A 453 15.95 -8.35 7.15
CA ILE A 453 16.32 -8.84 5.82
C ILE A 453 17.54 -9.77 5.91
N VAL A 454 18.60 -9.35 6.58
CA VAL A 454 19.81 -10.16 6.74
C VAL A 454 19.49 -11.43 7.52
N TYR A 455 18.73 -11.33 8.60
CA TYR A 455 18.26 -12.48 9.37
C TYR A 455 17.43 -13.44 8.51
N GLY A 456 16.42 -12.93 7.79
CA GLY A 456 15.56 -13.72 6.91
C GLY A 456 16.33 -14.43 5.79
N ALA A 457 17.31 -13.76 5.19
CA ALA A 457 18.20 -14.35 4.19
C ALA A 457 19.06 -15.48 4.80
N LEU A 458 19.70 -15.24 5.96
CA LEU A 458 20.51 -16.25 6.65
C LEU A 458 19.67 -17.45 7.06
N VAL A 459 18.50 -17.24 7.65
CA VAL A 459 17.59 -18.33 8.03
C VAL A 459 17.10 -19.09 6.79
N GLY A 460 16.78 -18.39 5.71
CA GLY A 460 16.37 -19.00 4.44
C GLY A 460 17.44 -19.92 3.84
N VAL A 461 18.69 -19.46 3.84
CA VAL A 461 19.83 -20.21 3.29
C VAL A 461 20.27 -21.34 4.22
N LEU A 462 20.48 -21.05 5.52
CA LEU A 462 21.12 -21.98 6.46
C LEU A 462 20.14 -22.95 7.11
N VAL A 463 18.95 -22.47 7.52
CA VAL A 463 17.97 -23.27 8.28
C VAL A 463 16.98 -23.95 7.34
N TYR A 464 16.27 -23.17 6.52
CA TYR A 464 15.26 -23.73 5.63
C TYR A 464 15.83 -24.29 4.34
N ARG A 465 17.05 -23.89 3.94
CA ARG A 465 17.72 -24.29 2.69
C ARG A 465 16.83 -24.07 1.45
N ARG A 466 16.04 -23.01 1.48
CA ARG A 466 15.08 -22.62 0.45
C ARG A 466 15.35 -21.16 0.06
N PHE A 467 16.37 -20.95 -0.75
CA PHE A 467 16.69 -19.64 -1.29
C PHE A 467 16.82 -19.75 -2.80
N ASP A 468 15.85 -19.17 -3.53
CA ASP A 468 15.85 -19.17 -4.98
C ASP A 468 16.49 -17.89 -5.52
N TRP A 469 17.76 -17.97 -5.87
CA TRP A 469 18.53 -16.86 -6.44
C TRP A 469 17.92 -16.30 -7.73
N ARG A 470 17.14 -17.10 -8.48
CA ARG A 470 16.48 -16.64 -9.73
C ARG A 470 15.31 -15.71 -9.42
N ARG A 471 14.68 -15.83 -8.27
CA ARG A 471 13.60 -14.95 -7.84
C ARG A 471 14.09 -13.63 -7.25
N LEU A 472 15.39 -13.50 -6.92
CA LEU A 472 15.93 -12.33 -6.25
C LEU A 472 15.75 -11.05 -7.10
N PHE A 473 16.16 -11.07 -8.38
CA PHE A 473 15.99 -9.90 -9.25
C PHE A 473 14.52 -9.49 -9.44
N PRO A 474 13.58 -10.40 -9.78
CA PRO A 474 12.16 -10.07 -9.81
C PRO A 474 11.64 -9.45 -8.51
N MET A 475 12.03 -9.96 -7.35
CA MET A 475 11.63 -9.44 -6.04
C MET A 475 12.15 -8.01 -5.80
N LEU A 476 13.40 -7.73 -6.16
CA LEU A 476 13.98 -6.39 -6.05
C LEU A 476 13.23 -5.38 -6.92
N VAL A 477 12.90 -5.78 -8.15
CA VAL A 477 12.13 -4.92 -9.08
C VAL A 477 10.69 -4.72 -8.59
N GLU A 478 10.05 -5.75 -8.05
CA GLU A 478 8.72 -5.67 -7.45
C GLU A 478 8.71 -4.75 -6.22
N THR A 479 9.73 -4.88 -5.37
CA THR A 479 9.95 -3.98 -4.21
C THR A 479 10.07 -2.53 -4.67
N ALA A 480 10.90 -2.25 -5.66
CA ALA A 480 11.07 -0.91 -6.20
C ALA A 480 9.75 -0.37 -6.77
N ALA A 481 9.04 -1.17 -7.58
CA ALA A 481 7.77 -0.77 -8.20
C ALA A 481 6.70 -0.43 -7.16
N LEU A 482 6.46 -1.31 -6.20
CA LEU A 482 5.45 -1.10 -5.16
C LEU A 482 5.81 0.12 -4.29
N SER A 483 7.06 0.23 -3.87
CA SER A 483 7.53 1.37 -3.08
C SER A 483 7.41 2.68 -3.85
N GLY A 484 7.82 2.72 -5.11
CA GLY A 484 7.71 3.90 -5.95
C GLY A 484 6.26 4.33 -6.20
N ALA A 485 5.35 3.37 -6.40
CA ALA A 485 3.93 3.66 -6.55
C ALA A 485 3.35 4.31 -5.27
N ILE A 486 3.69 3.77 -4.10
CA ILE A 486 3.26 4.31 -2.80
C ILE A 486 3.85 5.71 -2.57
N LEU A 487 5.15 5.87 -2.78
CA LEU A 487 5.85 7.12 -2.52
C LEU A 487 5.38 8.26 -3.44
N LEU A 488 5.10 7.98 -4.72
CA LEU A 488 4.54 8.98 -5.63
C LEU A 488 3.14 9.46 -5.17
N ILE A 489 2.31 8.57 -4.63
CA ILE A 489 1.03 8.95 -4.02
C ILE A 489 1.26 9.83 -2.81
N ILE A 490 2.20 9.47 -1.93
CA ILE A 490 2.54 10.28 -0.75
C ILE A 490 3.00 11.67 -1.19
N GLY A 491 3.86 11.77 -2.19
CA GLY A 491 4.33 13.05 -2.70
C GLY A 491 3.19 13.95 -3.20
N THR A 492 2.35 13.44 -4.11
CA THR A 492 1.24 14.24 -4.67
C THR A 492 0.18 14.56 -3.63
N ALA A 493 -0.13 13.64 -2.71
CA ALA A 493 -1.08 13.87 -1.62
C ALA A 493 -0.54 14.88 -0.58
N THR A 494 0.79 14.90 -0.32
CA THR A 494 1.43 15.94 0.51
C THR A 494 1.26 17.32 -0.12
N GLY A 495 1.40 17.43 -1.45
CA GLY A 495 1.08 18.66 -2.17
C GLY A 495 -0.38 19.09 -1.99
N MET A 496 -1.35 18.17 -2.10
CA MET A 496 -2.76 18.47 -1.84
C MET A 496 -3.02 18.89 -0.40
N ALA A 497 -2.48 18.17 0.58
CA ALA A 497 -2.63 18.51 2.00
C ALA A 497 -2.06 19.89 2.31
N TRP A 498 -0.91 20.24 1.71
CA TRP A 498 -0.35 21.58 1.80
C TRP A 498 -1.31 22.65 1.22
N GLY A 499 -1.87 22.40 0.03
CA GLY A 499 -2.84 23.31 -0.59
C GLY A 499 -4.09 23.54 0.27
N LEU A 500 -4.63 22.49 0.89
CA LEU A 500 -5.74 22.57 1.84
C LEU A 500 -5.38 23.40 3.08
N THR A 501 -4.17 23.25 3.58
CA THR A 501 -3.68 24.00 4.75
C THR A 501 -3.52 25.48 4.43
N GLN A 502 -2.89 25.81 3.29
CA GLN A 502 -2.67 27.18 2.85
C GLN A 502 -3.96 27.96 2.56
N SER A 503 -5.00 27.27 2.08
CA SER A 503 -6.31 27.88 1.83
C SER A 503 -7.06 28.30 3.11
N GLY A 504 -6.59 27.90 4.29
CA GLY A 504 -7.29 28.08 5.56
C GLY A 504 -8.43 27.09 5.79
N PHE A 505 -8.66 26.14 4.87
CA PHE A 505 -9.70 25.11 4.98
C PHE A 505 -9.55 24.30 6.27
N SER A 506 -8.31 23.96 6.67
CA SER A 506 -8.04 23.22 7.91
C SER A 506 -8.62 23.92 9.14
N ARG A 507 -8.54 25.28 9.20
CA ARG A 507 -9.13 26.06 10.31
C ARG A 507 -10.66 26.04 10.27
N SER A 508 -11.25 26.18 9.09
CA SER A 508 -12.71 26.12 8.92
C SER A 508 -13.26 24.74 9.27
N LEU A 509 -12.57 23.68 8.86
CA LEU A 509 -12.93 22.32 9.18
C LEU A 509 -12.80 22.05 10.69
N ALA A 510 -11.72 22.52 11.32
CA ALA A 510 -11.53 22.41 12.77
C ALA A 510 -12.66 23.11 13.53
N ALA A 511 -13.02 24.34 13.15
CA ALA A 511 -14.12 25.07 13.76
C ALA A 511 -15.48 24.35 13.60
N ALA A 512 -15.73 23.78 12.42
CA ALA A 512 -16.94 22.99 12.17
C ALA A 512 -16.97 21.71 13.01
N MET A 513 -15.86 20.98 13.11
CA MET A 513 -15.77 19.72 13.85
C MET A 513 -15.80 19.91 15.36
N THR A 514 -15.13 20.94 15.90
CA THR A 514 -15.16 21.26 17.33
C THR A 514 -16.52 21.80 17.77
N GLY A 515 -17.30 22.39 16.87
CA GLY A 515 -18.67 22.85 17.11
C GLY A 515 -19.73 21.75 17.04
N LEU A 516 -19.38 20.51 16.72
CA LEU A 516 -20.36 19.41 16.63
C LEU A 516 -20.92 19.04 18.03
N PRO A 517 -22.25 18.87 18.15
CA PRO A 517 -22.85 18.37 19.39
C PRO A 517 -22.36 16.95 19.67
N GLY A 518 -21.90 16.67 20.91
CA GLY A 518 -21.34 15.39 21.30
C GLY A 518 -19.81 15.31 21.27
N GLY A 519 -19.11 16.36 20.82
CA GLY A 519 -17.64 16.51 20.92
C GLY A 519 -16.86 15.33 20.32
N ALA A 520 -15.95 14.75 21.10
CA ALA A 520 -15.06 13.66 20.68
C ALA A 520 -15.81 12.43 20.13
N ALA A 521 -16.95 12.05 20.72
CA ALA A 521 -17.71 10.87 20.28
C ALA A 521 -18.29 11.07 18.87
N THR A 522 -18.88 12.23 18.60
CA THR A 522 -19.41 12.56 17.27
C THR A 522 -18.30 12.68 16.24
N PHE A 523 -17.16 13.29 16.59
CA PHE A 523 -15.99 13.36 15.73
C PHE A 523 -15.49 11.98 15.34
N ILE A 524 -15.35 11.04 16.29
CA ILE A 524 -14.94 9.65 16.02
C ILE A 524 -15.97 8.96 15.12
N ALA A 525 -17.27 9.08 15.41
CA ALA A 525 -18.31 8.44 14.60
C ALA A 525 -18.32 8.94 13.14
N VAL A 526 -18.20 10.25 12.94
CA VAL A 526 -18.08 10.85 11.59
C VAL A 526 -16.80 10.38 10.91
N SER A 527 -15.68 10.32 11.63
CA SER A 527 -14.41 9.81 11.09
C SER A 527 -14.50 8.34 10.68
N ILE A 528 -15.14 7.48 11.49
CA ILE A 528 -15.37 6.07 11.14
C ILE A 528 -16.14 5.96 9.82
N LEU A 529 -17.24 6.69 9.69
CA LEU A 529 -18.04 6.68 8.46
C LEU A 529 -17.23 7.20 7.26
N ALA A 530 -16.55 8.33 7.41
CA ALA A 530 -15.74 8.94 6.35
C ALA A 530 -14.61 8.01 5.90
N PHE A 531 -13.82 7.46 6.82
CA PHE A 531 -12.71 6.57 6.47
C PHE A 531 -13.16 5.20 5.97
N THR A 532 -14.33 4.70 6.36
CA THR A 532 -14.91 3.49 5.75
C THR A 532 -15.25 3.75 4.28
N ILE A 533 -15.83 4.89 3.95
CA ILE A 533 -16.13 5.27 2.56
C ILE A 533 -14.83 5.52 1.78
N LEU A 534 -13.92 6.32 2.35
CA LEU A 534 -12.64 6.63 1.72
C LEU A 534 -11.79 5.37 1.49
N GLY A 535 -11.77 4.45 2.44
CA GLY A 535 -11.07 3.16 2.32
C GLY A 535 -11.59 2.30 1.19
N SER A 536 -12.90 2.36 0.88
CA SER A 536 -13.46 1.62 -0.25
C SER A 536 -13.09 2.21 -1.62
N VAL A 537 -12.80 3.53 -1.68
CA VAL A 537 -12.55 4.26 -2.93
C VAL A 537 -11.07 4.54 -3.17
N LEU A 538 -10.33 4.96 -2.14
CA LEU A 538 -8.95 5.46 -2.25
C LEU A 538 -7.88 4.47 -1.77
N GLU A 539 -8.27 3.33 -1.22
CA GLU A 539 -7.39 2.47 -0.42
C GLU A 539 -6.86 3.17 0.86
N GLY A 540 -5.92 2.52 1.56
CA GLY A 540 -5.46 2.96 2.86
C GLY A 540 -4.56 4.20 2.82
N ILE A 541 -3.41 4.07 2.18
CA ILE A 541 -2.34 5.06 2.21
C ILE A 541 -2.78 6.42 1.64
N PRO A 542 -3.42 6.49 0.44
CA PRO A 542 -3.85 7.78 -0.13
C PRO A 542 -4.81 8.56 0.76
N ALA A 543 -5.77 7.88 1.38
CA ALA A 543 -6.74 8.52 2.26
C ALA A 543 -6.06 9.10 3.52
N ILE A 544 -5.11 8.37 4.10
CA ILE A 544 -4.37 8.83 5.27
C ILE A 544 -3.47 10.01 4.95
N VAL A 545 -2.72 9.95 3.86
CA VAL A 545 -1.78 11.04 3.50
C VAL A 545 -2.53 12.33 3.21
N LEU A 546 -3.70 12.23 2.58
CA LEU A 546 -4.51 13.39 2.26
C LEU A 546 -5.21 13.98 3.49
N PHE A 547 -5.85 13.15 4.30
CA PHE A 547 -6.72 13.61 5.40
C PHE A 547 -6.03 13.56 6.77
N GLY A 548 -4.95 12.79 6.95
CA GLY A 548 -4.22 12.70 8.20
C GLY A 548 -3.74 14.05 8.70
N PRO A 549 -2.96 14.83 7.93
CA PRO A 549 -2.47 16.14 8.36
C PRO A 549 -3.59 17.14 8.74
N LEU A 550 -4.80 16.93 8.20
CA LEU A 550 -5.97 17.78 8.50
C LEU A 550 -6.69 17.33 9.78
N LEU A 551 -6.89 16.03 9.96
CA LEU A 551 -7.79 15.49 10.98
C LEU A 551 -7.08 15.19 12.30
N PHE A 552 -5.79 14.87 12.31
CA PHE A 552 -5.05 14.63 13.56
C PHE A 552 -4.97 15.87 14.47
N PRO A 553 -4.68 17.09 13.95
CA PRO A 553 -4.79 18.30 14.78
C PRO A 553 -6.19 18.52 15.35
N ILE A 554 -7.25 18.20 14.59
CA ILE A 554 -8.63 18.29 15.06
C ILE A 554 -8.90 17.27 16.14
N ALA A 555 -8.44 16.03 15.99
CA ALA A 555 -8.55 14.99 17.00
C ALA A 555 -7.96 15.45 18.34
N ARG A 556 -6.76 16.04 18.33
CA ARG A 556 -6.14 16.65 19.51
C ARG A 556 -7.02 17.77 20.11
N ALA A 557 -7.55 18.65 19.25
CA ALA A 557 -8.36 19.77 19.69
C ALA A 557 -9.67 19.34 20.39
N VAL A 558 -10.27 18.22 19.96
CA VAL A 558 -11.48 17.64 20.59
C VAL A 558 -11.16 16.68 21.74
N GLY A 559 -9.87 16.53 22.11
CA GLY A 559 -9.43 15.71 23.24
C GLY A 559 -9.27 14.22 22.94
N VAL A 560 -9.16 13.83 21.66
CA VAL A 560 -8.89 12.45 21.25
C VAL A 560 -7.39 12.23 21.14
N HIS A 561 -6.85 11.22 21.80
CA HIS A 561 -5.44 10.85 21.73
C HIS A 561 -5.08 10.36 20.32
N GLU A 562 -3.96 10.81 19.77
CA GLU A 562 -3.58 10.58 18.38
C GLU A 562 -3.43 9.11 18.01
N VAL A 563 -2.81 8.31 18.89
CA VAL A 563 -2.63 6.87 18.66
C VAL A 563 -3.99 6.18 18.64
N HIS A 564 -4.90 6.54 19.56
CA HIS A 564 -6.26 6.01 19.54
C HIS A 564 -7.00 6.36 18.25
N TYR A 565 -6.92 7.63 17.84
CA TYR A 565 -7.49 8.08 16.57
C TYR A 565 -6.92 7.32 15.37
N ALA A 566 -5.60 7.13 15.32
CA ALA A 566 -4.94 6.34 14.29
C ALA A 566 -5.50 4.93 14.20
N MET A 567 -5.66 4.22 15.33
CA MET A 567 -6.21 2.86 15.33
C MET A 567 -7.64 2.82 14.81
N VAL A 568 -8.49 3.76 15.25
CA VAL A 568 -9.87 3.83 14.79
C VAL A 568 -9.98 4.04 13.28
N ILE A 569 -9.22 4.99 12.71
CA ILE A 569 -9.29 5.28 11.28
C ILE A 569 -8.70 4.16 10.42
N ILE A 570 -7.61 3.51 10.86
CA ILE A 570 -7.02 2.37 10.14
C ILE A 570 -8.02 1.21 10.05
N LEU A 571 -8.67 0.89 11.16
CA LEU A 571 -9.66 -0.19 11.22
C LEU A 571 -10.90 0.14 10.38
N ALA A 572 -11.41 1.37 10.46
CA ALA A 572 -12.52 1.84 9.63
C ALA A 572 -12.19 1.73 8.13
N MET A 573 -11.01 2.17 7.77
CA MET A 573 -10.51 2.13 6.40
C MET A 573 -10.28 0.70 5.90
N GLY A 574 -9.75 -0.19 6.76
CA GLY A 574 -9.61 -1.60 6.45
C GLY A 574 -10.94 -2.26 6.14
N ILE A 575 -11.99 -1.99 6.93
CA ILE A 575 -13.35 -2.46 6.66
C ILE A 575 -13.82 -1.96 5.29
N GLY A 576 -13.62 -0.68 4.97
CA GLY A 576 -13.99 -0.10 3.68
C GLY A 576 -13.28 -0.78 2.51
N LEU A 577 -11.96 -0.98 2.62
CA LEU A 577 -11.13 -1.57 1.57
C LEU A 577 -11.56 -2.99 1.18
N PHE A 578 -12.16 -3.72 2.11
CA PHE A 578 -12.65 -5.08 1.85
C PHE A 578 -14.17 -5.18 1.70
N ALA A 579 -14.89 -4.06 1.73
CA ALA A 579 -16.34 -4.05 1.59
C ALA A 579 -16.79 -4.02 0.11
N PRO A 580 -17.51 -5.05 -0.38
CA PRO A 580 -18.12 -4.99 -1.72
C PRO A 580 -19.15 -3.84 -1.80
N PRO A 581 -19.40 -3.26 -2.98
CA PRO A 581 -18.88 -3.63 -4.30
C PRO A 581 -17.57 -2.90 -4.69
N PHE A 582 -17.06 -1.96 -3.92
CA PHE A 582 -15.93 -1.12 -4.31
C PHE A 582 -14.59 -1.59 -3.73
N GLY A 583 -14.61 -2.33 -2.63
CA GLY A 583 -13.41 -2.72 -1.89
C GLY A 583 -12.44 -3.59 -2.70
N VAL A 584 -11.34 -2.98 -3.19
CA VAL A 584 -10.32 -3.64 -4.02
C VAL A 584 -9.68 -4.82 -3.30
N GLY A 585 -9.50 -4.73 -1.98
CA GLY A 585 -8.94 -5.81 -1.16
C GLY A 585 -9.76 -7.10 -1.21
N TYR A 586 -11.09 -6.99 -1.30
CA TYR A 586 -11.95 -8.16 -1.46
C TYR A 586 -11.68 -8.90 -2.78
N TYR A 587 -11.58 -8.16 -3.89
CA TYR A 587 -11.29 -8.76 -5.19
C TYR A 587 -9.88 -9.34 -5.25
N ALA A 588 -8.91 -8.72 -4.60
CA ALA A 588 -7.56 -9.27 -4.46
C ALA A 588 -7.59 -10.62 -3.70
N ALA A 589 -8.33 -10.72 -2.59
CA ALA A 589 -8.50 -11.98 -1.86
C ALA A 589 -9.15 -13.07 -2.73
N CYS A 590 -10.15 -12.70 -3.55
CA CYS A 590 -10.80 -13.62 -4.49
C CYS A 590 -9.82 -14.12 -5.57
N ALA A 591 -9.01 -13.24 -6.13
CA ALA A 591 -7.99 -13.59 -7.13
C ALA A 591 -6.93 -14.53 -6.53
N ILE A 592 -6.42 -14.24 -5.34
CA ILE A 592 -5.44 -15.08 -4.62
C ILE A 592 -6.05 -16.46 -4.29
N GLY A 593 -7.31 -16.48 -3.81
CA GLY A 593 -8.02 -17.71 -3.47
C GLY A 593 -8.52 -18.52 -4.68
N ARG A 594 -8.44 -17.94 -5.89
CA ARG A 594 -9.00 -18.48 -7.13
C ARG A 594 -10.47 -18.87 -6.96
N VAL A 595 -11.27 -17.93 -6.49
CA VAL A 595 -12.69 -18.08 -6.22
C VAL A 595 -13.45 -16.96 -6.92
N ASP A 596 -14.64 -17.28 -7.48
CA ASP A 596 -15.50 -16.27 -8.06
C ASP A 596 -15.94 -15.25 -6.99
N PRO A 597 -15.76 -13.95 -7.23
CA PRO A 597 -16.21 -12.93 -6.29
C PRO A 597 -17.69 -13.06 -5.89
N ALA A 598 -18.55 -13.51 -6.78
CA ALA A 598 -19.97 -13.71 -6.47
C ALA A 598 -20.23 -14.68 -5.31
N GLU A 599 -19.37 -15.69 -5.13
CA GLU A 599 -19.51 -16.67 -4.05
C GLU A 599 -19.21 -16.09 -2.67
N GLY A 600 -18.29 -15.13 -2.60
CA GLY A 600 -17.83 -14.53 -1.34
C GLY A 600 -18.63 -13.30 -0.89
N ILE A 601 -19.41 -12.65 -1.77
CA ILE A 601 -20.16 -11.42 -1.46
C ILE A 601 -21.12 -11.63 -0.27
N ARG A 602 -21.83 -12.74 -0.23
CA ARG A 602 -22.80 -12.99 0.83
C ARG A 602 -22.14 -13.32 2.18
N PRO A 603 -21.14 -14.21 2.25
CA PRO A 603 -20.45 -14.52 3.49
C PRO A 603 -19.69 -13.35 4.11
N ILE A 604 -19.09 -12.45 3.29
CA ILE A 604 -18.19 -11.41 3.79
C ILE A 604 -18.89 -10.41 4.72
N TRP A 605 -20.18 -10.11 4.46
CA TRP A 605 -20.91 -9.15 5.29
C TRP A 605 -20.97 -9.56 6.77
N GLY A 606 -21.08 -10.88 7.05
CA GLY A 606 -21.01 -11.36 8.42
C GLY A 606 -19.66 -11.09 9.08
N TYR A 607 -18.57 -11.29 8.36
CA TYR A 607 -17.23 -11.02 8.87
C TYR A 607 -16.96 -9.51 9.02
N LEU A 608 -17.40 -8.69 8.05
CA LEU A 608 -17.28 -7.23 8.16
C LEU A 608 -18.11 -6.67 9.33
N LEU A 609 -19.28 -7.26 9.62
CA LEU A 609 -20.06 -6.89 10.78
C LEU A 609 -19.32 -7.24 12.09
N ALA A 610 -18.67 -8.40 12.16
CA ALA A 610 -17.85 -8.78 13.31
C ALA A 610 -16.68 -7.80 13.52
N LEU A 611 -16.03 -7.37 12.42
CA LEU A 611 -15.00 -6.34 12.47
C LEU A 611 -15.55 -4.97 12.89
N LEU A 612 -16.72 -4.60 12.41
CA LEU A 612 -17.38 -3.34 12.82
C LEU A 612 -17.70 -3.33 14.30
N VAL A 613 -18.17 -4.46 14.87
CA VAL A 613 -18.36 -4.60 16.32
C VAL A 613 -17.03 -4.42 17.06
N GLY A 614 -15.95 -5.06 16.58
CA GLY A 614 -14.61 -4.89 17.12
C GLY A 614 -14.13 -3.43 17.05
N LEU A 615 -14.33 -2.75 15.93
CA LEU A 615 -14.01 -1.33 15.76
C LEU A 615 -14.78 -0.45 16.73
N ILE A 616 -16.09 -0.69 16.93
CA ILE A 616 -16.90 0.07 17.88
C ILE A 616 -16.39 -0.15 19.32
N ILE A 617 -16.02 -1.37 19.69
CA ILE A 617 -15.42 -1.65 21.00
C ILE A 617 -14.11 -0.86 21.17
N VAL A 618 -13.22 -0.88 20.18
CA VAL A 618 -11.98 -0.10 20.23
C VAL A 618 -12.27 1.39 20.33
N ALA A 619 -13.22 1.92 19.56
CA ALA A 619 -13.58 3.34 19.53
C ALA A 619 -14.16 3.83 20.88
N ILE A 620 -14.94 2.98 21.57
CA ILE A 620 -15.56 3.33 22.87
C ILE A 620 -14.54 3.26 24.01
N PHE A 621 -13.55 2.35 23.91
CA PHE A 621 -12.58 2.11 24.98
C PHE A 621 -11.16 2.55 24.56
N PRO A 622 -10.78 3.83 24.69
CA PRO A 622 -9.46 4.34 24.29
C PRO A 622 -8.30 3.59 24.94
N TRP A 623 -8.50 3.06 26.16
CA TRP A 623 -7.50 2.27 26.88
C TRP A 623 -6.95 1.10 26.03
N ILE A 624 -7.77 0.51 25.15
CA ILE A 624 -7.33 -0.58 24.25
C ILE A 624 -6.18 -0.13 23.34
N SER A 625 -6.15 1.15 22.95
CA SER A 625 -5.11 1.70 22.07
C SER A 625 -3.97 2.39 22.81
N ILE A 626 -4.22 2.91 24.04
CA ILE A 626 -3.27 3.79 24.74
C ILE A 626 -2.87 3.29 26.12
N GLY A 627 -3.45 2.19 26.60
CA GLY A 627 -3.23 1.69 27.96
C GLY A 627 -1.80 1.18 28.25
N PHE A 628 -0.96 1.04 27.21
CA PHE A 628 0.44 0.62 27.31
C PHE A 628 1.43 1.65 26.78
N LEU A 629 0.99 2.89 26.56
CA LEU A 629 1.85 4.01 26.15
C LEU A 629 2.49 4.70 27.33
#